data_cbcf941ac7a2a2183a5bcf7e68d964ce
#
_entry.id   cbcf941ac7a2a2183a5bcf7e68d964ce
#
_cell.length_a   1.000
_cell.length_b   1.000
_cell.length_c   1.000
_cell.angle_alpha   90.00
_cell.angle_beta   90.00
_cell.angle_gamma   90.00
#
_symmetry.space_group_name_H-M   'P 1'
#
loop_
_entity.id
_entity.type
_entity.pdbx_description
1 polymer ?
#
loop_
_entity_poly.entity_id
_entity_poly.type
_entity_poly.pdbx_seq_one_letter_code
_entity_poly.pdbx_strand_id
1 'polypeptide(L)'
;MFMYTDYTQHLLDNVKKIHFIGCGGSGMYPLIQILSAKGYDISGSDVLDGSIIRSEREMGVKVTLGHSADNVVGADLVVYSAAIAKDNVELNAAASYGITTVERSVLLGYVSRLYKQSICVSGTHGKTTTTSMITTALELAGRDPSAVIGGKLPLIHGYGKAGKGDDIVIEACEFSETFLKLTPYLSVVLNIDKDRKSTRLN
;
A
#
# COMPACT_ATOMS: atom_id res chain seq x y z
N MET A 1 17.30 -14.29 11.37
CA MET A 1 17.73 -13.03 10.74
C MET A 1 17.37 -13.13 9.26
N PHE A 2 16.16 -12.64 8.90
CA PHE A 2 15.74 -12.65 7.50
C PHE A 2 16.54 -11.57 6.77
N MET A 3 17.41 -11.99 5.84
CA MET A 3 18.08 -11.05 4.95
C MET A 3 17.03 -10.45 4.02
N TYR A 4 16.62 -9.20 4.31
CA TYR A 4 15.99 -8.37 3.28
C TYR A 4 17.02 -8.20 2.17
N THR A 5 16.66 -8.65 0.99
CA THR A 5 17.53 -8.49 -0.18
C THR A 5 17.76 -7.01 -0.44
N ASP A 6 18.99 -6.65 -0.69
CA ASP A 6 19.53 -5.28 -0.79
C ASP A 6 18.75 -4.35 -1.76
N TYR A 7 18.10 -4.92 -2.78
CA TYR A 7 17.34 -4.16 -3.79
C TYR A 7 16.12 -3.39 -3.24
N THR A 8 15.58 -3.78 -2.07
CA THR A 8 14.42 -3.08 -1.47
C THR A 8 14.83 -1.84 -0.67
N GLN A 9 16.11 -1.63 -0.39
CA GLN A 9 16.59 -0.44 0.32
C GLN A 9 16.56 0.80 -0.59
N HIS A 10 16.69 0.61 -1.89
CA HIS A 10 16.80 1.64 -2.91
C HIS A 10 15.62 1.65 -3.90
N LEU A 11 14.48 1.08 -3.50
CA LEU A 11 13.35 0.85 -4.40
C LEU A 11 12.84 2.13 -5.10
N LEU A 12 12.87 3.25 -4.40
CA LEU A 12 12.38 4.54 -4.94
C LEU A 12 13.52 5.49 -5.35
N ASP A 13 14.78 5.03 -5.33
CA ASP A 13 15.89 5.86 -5.79
C ASP A 13 15.74 6.10 -7.30
N ASN A 14 15.80 7.38 -7.69
CA ASN A 14 15.60 7.82 -9.08
C ASN A 14 14.21 7.56 -9.70
N VAL A 15 13.25 7.05 -8.92
CA VAL A 15 11.86 6.89 -9.34
C VAL A 15 11.15 8.24 -9.26
N LYS A 16 10.44 8.60 -10.31
CA LYS A 16 9.57 9.79 -10.37
C LYS A 16 8.13 9.43 -10.70
N LYS A 17 7.96 8.47 -11.61
CA LYS A 17 6.66 8.03 -12.12
C LYS A 17 6.35 6.62 -11.67
N ILE A 18 5.24 6.46 -10.97
CA ILE A 18 4.80 5.15 -10.44
C ILE A 18 3.44 4.83 -11.03
N HIS A 19 3.32 3.64 -11.63
CA HIS A 19 2.06 3.13 -12.13
C HIS A 19 1.50 2.03 -11.22
N PHE A 20 0.22 2.13 -10.84
CA PHE A 20 -0.46 1.17 -9.97
C PHE A 20 -1.47 0.33 -10.76
N ILE A 21 -1.25 -0.99 -10.86
CA ILE A 21 -2.19 -1.94 -11.47
C ILE A 21 -3.16 -2.45 -10.39
N GLY A 22 -4.47 -2.22 -10.58
CA GLY A 22 -5.51 -2.48 -9.58
C GLY A 22 -5.55 -1.37 -8.52
N CYS A 23 -5.43 -0.11 -8.95
CA CYS A 23 -5.34 1.06 -8.06
C CYS A 23 -6.60 1.28 -7.22
N GLY A 24 -7.80 0.91 -7.70
CA GLY A 24 -9.07 1.05 -6.97
C GLY A 24 -9.23 0.14 -5.75
N GLY A 25 -8.22 -0.66 -5.42
CA GLY A 25 -8.21 -1.47 -4.21
C GLY A 25 -7.99 -0.65 -2.93
N SER A 26 -8.76 -0.95 -1.86
CA SER A 26 -8.64 -0.26 -0.56
C SER A 26 -7.23 -0.30 0.05
N GLY A 27 -6.43 -1.32 -0.27
CA GLY A 27 -5.05 -1.43 0.17
C GLY A 27 -4.05 -0.66 -0.69
N MET A 28 -4.41 -0.28 -1.94
CA MET A 28 -3.58 0.55 -2.83
C MET A 28 -3.73 2.02 -2.51
N TYR A 29 -4.95 2.47 -2.26
CA TYR A 29 -5.31 3.86 -2.06
C TYR A 29 -4.44 4.60 -1.03
N PRO A 30 -4.19 4.07 0.18
CA PRO A 30 -3.30 4.73 1.15
C PRO A 30 -1.88 4.95 0.64
N LEU A 31 -1.33 3.99 -0.10
CA LEU A 31 0.01 4.11 -0.69
C LEU A 31 0.06 5.19 -1.77
N ILE A 32 -0.97 5.23 -2.60
CA ILE A 32 -1.15 6.27 -3.63
C ILE A 32 -1.22 7.65 -2.97
N GLN A 33 -2.01 7.82 -1.90
CA GLN A 33 -2.09 9.07 -1.14
C GLN A 33 -0.72 9.50 -0.59
N ILE A 34 -0.02 8.58 0.07
CA ILE A 34 1.29 8.86 0.70
C ILE A 34 2.33 9.25 -0.35
N LEU A 35 2.41 8.50 -1.46
CA LEU A 35 3.40 8.76 -2.50
C LEU A 35 3.07 10.03 -3.32
N SER A 36 1.78 10.28 -3.60
CA SER A 36 1.35 11.53 -4.22
C SER A 36 1.71 12.74 -3.35
N ALA A 37 1.46 12.66 -2.03
CA ALA A 37 1.85 13.72 -1.09
C ALA A 37 3.37 13.91 -0.97
N LYS A 38 4.17 12.87 -1.28
CA LYS A 38 5.64 12.95 -1.37
C LYS A 38 6.15 13.46 -2.71
N GLY A 39 5.26 13.78 -3.67
CA GLY A 39 5.60 14.42 -4.94
C GLY A 39 5.89 13.45 -6.09
N TYR A 40 5.56 12.17 -5.97
CA TYR A 40 5.63 11.23 -7.09
C TYR A 40 4.49 11.50 -8.10
N ASP A 41 4.79 11.37 -9.39
CA ASP A 41 3.79 11.38 -10.47
C ASP A 41 3.12 9.99 -10.51
N ILE A 42 1.85 9.94 -10.12
CA ILE A 42 1.13 8.68 -9.96
C ILE A 42 0.13 8.50 -11.09
N SER A 43 0.16 7.31 -11.67
CA SER A 43 -0.89 6.81 -12.56
C SER A 43 -1.39 5.45 -12.10
N GLY A 44 -2.53 5.03 -12.58
CA GLY A 44 -3.07 3.71 -12.25
C GLY A 44 -4.08 3.19 -13.26
N SER A 45 -4.34 1.90 -13.17
CA SER A 45 -5.37 1.21 -13.93
C SER A 45 -6.23 0.34 -13.02
N ASP A 46 -7.50 0.23 -13.32
CA ASP A 46 -8.44 -0.68 -12.67
C ASP A 46 -9.57 -1.07 -13.64
N VAL A 47 -10.23 -2.19 -13.38
CA VAL A 47 -11.38 -2.63 -14.20
C VAL A 47 -12.71 -2.05 -13.68
N LEU A 48 -12.75 -1.53 -12.46
CA LEU A 48 -13.95 -1.03 -11.80
C LEU A 48 -13.83 0.47 -11.55
N ASP A 49 -14.85 1.25 -11.94
CA ASP A 49 -14.97 2.67 -11.61
C ASP A 49 -15.69 2.87 -10.28
N GLY A 50 -14.95 2.69 -9.18
CA GLY A 50 -15.47 2.79 -7.83
C GLY A 50 -15.25 4.17 -7.16
N SER A 51 -15.69 4.29 -5.90
CA SER A 51 -15.49 5.52 -5.12
C SER A 51 -14.00 5.85 -4.89
N ILE A 52 -13.15 4.84 -4.75
CA ILE A 52 -11.70 5.02 -4.59
C ILE A 52 -11.11 5.65 -5.85
N ILE A 53 -11.45 5.15 -7.04
CA ILE A 53 -10.99 5.71 -8.32
C ILE A 53 -11.39 7.19 -8.46
N ARG A 54 -12.62 7.55 -8.03
CA ARG A 54 -13.05 8.94 -8.03
C ARG A 54 -12.18 9.81 -7.13
N SER A 55 -11.92 9.33 -5.90
CA SER A 55 -11.03 10.05 -4.96
C SER A 55 -9.60 10.17 -5.48
N GLU A 56 -9.09 9.16 -6.18
CA GLU A 56 -7.76 9.21 -6.82
C GLU A 56 -7.71 10.27 -7.92
N ARG A 57 -8.73 10.34 -8.77
CA ARG A 57 -8.85 11.38 -9.81
C ARG A 57 -8.95 12.77 -9.21
N GLU A 58 -9.69 12.94 -8.10
CA GLU A 58 -9.78 14.22 -7.36
C GLU A 58 -8.42 14.66 -6.81
N MET A 59 -7.54 13.73 -6.47
CA MET A 59 -6.15 14.00 -6.07
C MET A 59 -5.20 14.28 -7.26
N GLY A 60 -5.70 14.21 -8.50
CA GLY A 60 -4.90 14.42 -9.70
C GLY A 60 -4.20 13.16 -10.24
N VAL A 61 -4.51 11.98 -9.71
CA VAL A 61 -4.00 10.70 -10.22
C VAL A 61 -4.64 10.38 -11.58
N LYS A 62 -3.82 10.03 -12.56
CA LYS A 62 -4.30 9.63 -13.89
C LYS A 62 -4.74 8.17 -13.84
N VAL A 63 -6.06 7.93 -13.78
CA VAL A 63 -6.61 6.57 -13.73
C VAL A 63 -7.28 6.20 -15.05
N THR A 64 -6.82 5.09 -15.64
CA THR A 64 -7.36 4.45 -16.83
C THR A 64 -8.26 3.28 -16.42
N LEU A 65 -9.43 3.15 -17.02
CA LEU A 65 -10.28 1.96 -16.86
C LEU A 65 -9.88 0.91 -17.89
N GLY A 66 -9.68 -0.31 -17.39
CA GLY A 66 -9.15 -1.42 -18.16
C GLY A 66 -7.62 -1.49 -18.17
N HIS A 67 -7.11 -2.65 -18.58
CA HIS A 67 -5.68 -2.93 -18.66
C HIS A 67 -5.18 -2.86 -20.10
N SER A 68 -4.11 -2.12 -20.34
CA SER A 68 -3.44 -2.00 -21.64
C SER A 68 -1.93 -1.88 -21.47
N ALA A 69 -1.17 -2.42 -22.40
CA ALA A 69 0.28 -2.28 -22.43
C ALA A 69 0.75 -0.82 -22.41
N ASP A 70 -0.05 0.08 -23.01
CA ASP A 70 0.27 1.51 -23.07
C ASP A 70 0.22 2.20 -21.71
N ASN A 71 -0.51 1.66 -20.75
CA ASN A 71 -0.67 2.29 -19.43
C ASN A 71 0.65 2.38 -18.64
N VAL A 72 1.60 1.48 -18.89
CA VAL A 72 2.90 1.44 -18.19
C VAL A 72 4.01 2.19 -18.91
N VAL A 73 3.74 2.74 -20.10
CA VAL A 73 4.75 3.45 -20.89
C VAL A 73 5.25 4.67 -20.13
N GLY A 74 6.57 4.72 -19.92
CA GLY A 74 7.24 5.82 -19.23
C GLY A 74 7.12 5.81 -17.71
N ALA A 75 6.60 4.73 -17.11
CA ALA A 75 6.70 4.51 -15.66
C ALA A 75 8.12 4.05 -15.29
N ASP A 76 8.62 4.53 -14.16
CA ASP A 76 9.91 4.09 -13.59
C ASP A 76 9.72 2.85 -12.70
N LEU A 77 8.53 2.73 -12.09
CA LEU A 77 8.14 1.63 -11.21
C LEU A 77 6.68 1.25 -11.48
N VAL A 78 6.40 -0.04 -11.54
CA VAL A 78 5.04 -0.59 -11.59
C VAL A 78 4.75 -1.33 -10.29
N VAL A 79 3.62 -0.99 -9.67
CA VAL A 79 3.14 -1.62 -8.43
C VAL A 79 1.85 -2.35 -8.73
N TYR A 80 1.74 -3.60 -8.31
CA TYR A 80 0.54 -4.39 -8.56
C TYR A 80 -0.04 -5.01 -7.29
N SER A 81 -1.36 -5.19 -7.28
CA SER A 81 -2.07 -5.91 -6.23
C SER A 81 -1.90 -7.41 -6.41
N ALA A 82 -1.82 -8.15 -5.30
CA ALA A 82 -1.81 -9.61 -5.32
C ALA A 82 -3.04 -10.26 -6.01
N ALA A 83 -4.11 -9.49 -6.23
CA ALA A 83 -5.29 -9.93 -6.98
C ALA A 83 -5.11 -9.88 -8.51
N ILE A 84 -4.04 -9.24 -9.01
CA ILE A 84 -3.76 -9.15 -10.43
C ILE A 84 -3.23 -10.49 -10.95
N ALA A 85 -3.80 -10.97 -12.03
CA ALA A 85 -3.39 -12.21 -12.67
C ALA A 85 -1.95 -12.09 -13.21
N LYS A 86 -1.19 -13.18 -13.13
CA LYS A 86 0.24 -13.18 -13.54
C LYS A 86 0.43 -12.93 -15.03
N ASP A 87 -0.57 -13.20 -15.85
CA ASP A 87 -0.61 -12.97 -17.30
C ASP A 87 -1.21 -11.61 -17.68
N ASN A 88 -1.37 -10.69 -16.71
CA ASN A 88 -1.88 -9.35 -16.98
C ASN A 88 -1.01 -8.63 -18.02
N VAL A 89 -1.67 -7.98 -18.98
CA VAL A 89 -1.02 -7.32 -20.13
C VAL A 89 -0.06 -6.22 -19.70
N GLU A 90 -0.35 -5.49 -18.63
CA GLU A 90 0.51 -4.43 -18.10
C GLU A 90 1.76 -4.99 -17.42
N LEU A 91 1.65 -6.11 -16.68
CA LEU A 91 2.80 -6.79 -16.10
C LEU A 91 3.74 -7.33 -17.19
N ASN A 92 3.16 -7.92 -18.24
CA ASN A 92 3.94 -8.43 -19.38
C ASN A 92 4.63 -7.28 -20.15
N ALA A 93 3.93 -6.16 -20.34
CA ALA A 93 4.51 -4.97 -20.96
C ALA A 93 5.64 -4.37 -20.12
N ALA A 94 5.43 -4.21 -18.80
CA ALA A 94 6.46 -3.73 -17.89
C ALA A 94 7.72 -4.61 -17.94
N ALA A 95 7.56 -5.93 -17.94
CA ALA A 95 8.68 -6.87 -18.08
C ALA A 95 9.41 -6.70 -19.41
N SER A 96 8.68 -6.54 -20.52
CA SER A 96 9.27 -6.36 -21.86
C SER A 96 10.01 -5.01 -22.02
N TYR A 97 9.58 -3.99 -21.30
CA TYR A 97 10.23 -2.67 -21.27
C TYR A 97 11.34 -2.57 -20.22
N GLY A 98 11.60 -3.62 -19.44
CA GLY A 98 12.60 -3.62 -18.38
C GLY A 98 12.24 -2.73 -17.18
N ILE A 99 10.94 -2.43 -17.01
CA ILE A 99 10.46 -1.62 -15.88
C ILE A 99 10.39 -2.51 -14.63
N THR A 100 10.93 -2.01 -13.52
CA THR A 100 10.84 -2.71 -12.23
C THR A 100 9.40 -2.87 -11.80
N THR A 101 9.02 -4.09 -11.42
CA THR A 101 7.68 -4.39 -10.91
C THR A 101 7.75 -4.93 -9.49
N VAL A 102 6.88 -4.44 -8.60
CA VAL A 102 6.80 -4.92 -7.22
C VAL A 102 5.36 -5.14 -6.78
N GLU A 103 5.15 -6.14 -5.93
CA GLU A 103 3.86 -6.31 -5.28
C GLU A 103 3.66 -5.20 -4.22
N ARG A 104 2.41 -4.79 -4.02
CA ARG A 104 1.98 -3.79 -3.02
C ARG A 104 2.61 -4.01 -1.63
N SER A 105 2.71 -5.25 -1.17
CA SER A 105 3.28 -5.57 0.15
C SER A 105 4.76 -5.19 0.27
N VAL A 106 5.52 -5.33 -0.81
CA VAL A 106 6.94 -4.92 -0.88
C VAL A 106 7.06 -3.39 -0.79
N LEU A 107 6.23 -2.67 -1.57
CA LEU A 107 6.19 -1.21 -1.51
C LEU A 107 5.75 -0.71 -0.13
N LEU A 108 4.75 -1.33 0.50
CA LEU A 108 4.32 -0.97 1.85
C LEU A 108 5.45 -1.15 2.87
N GLY A 109 6.21 -2.25 2.76
CA GLY A 109 7.39 -2.48 3.57
C GLY A 109 8.44 -1.39 3.40
N TYR A 110 8.68 -0.94 2.17
CA TYR A 110 9.58 0.18 1.89
C TYR A 110 9.05 1.49 2.50
N VAL A 111 7.79 1.83 2.22
CA VAL A 111 7.15 3.07 2.72
C VAL A 111 7.18 3.12 4.25
N SER A 112 6.96 1.99 4.94
CA SER A 112 6.99 1.95 6.41
C SER A 112 8.33 2.40 6.99
N ARG A 113 9.43 2.16 6.28
CA ARG A 113 10.80 2.56 6.69
C ARG A 113 11.14 4.03 6.44
N LEU A 114 10.31 4.74 5.68
CA LEU A 114 10.47 6.19 5.45
C LEU A 114 10.04 7.02 6.66
N TYR A 115 9.39 6.40 7.64
CA TYR A 115 8.91 7.05 8.85
C TYR A 115 9.78 6.67 10.05
N LYS A 116 10.00 7.61 10.97
CA LYS A 116 10.78 7.36 12.18
C LYS A 116 10.10 6.36 13.11
N GLN A 117 8.78 6.41 13.15
CA GLN A 117 7.97 5.54 14.02
C GLN A 117 6.89 4.83 13.20
N SER A 118 7.16 3.60 12.78
CA SER A 118 6.16 2.75 12.16
C SER A 118 5.51 1.84 13.21
N ILE A 119 4.21 1.98 13.40
CA ILE A 119 3.40 1.19 14.33
C ILE A 119 2.61 0.19 13.52
N CYS A 120 2.91 -1.10 13.68
CA CYS A 120 2.27 -2.16 12.92
C CYS A 120 1.38 -3.01 13.82
N VAL A 121 0.09 -3.12 13.46
CA VAL A 121 -0.91 -3.87 14.22
C VAL A 121 -1.25 -5.16 13.48
N SER A 122 -0.95 -6.30 14.09
CA SER A 122 -1.21 -7.65 13.58
C SER A 122 -2.13 -8.45 14.51
N GLY A 123 -2.63 -9.56 14.02
CA GLY A 123 -3.50 -10.49 14.77
C GLY A 123 -4.60 -11.06 13.89
N THR A 124 -5.23 -12.13 14.32
CA THR A 124 -6.35 -12.75 13.59
C THR A 124 -7.56 -11.82 13.59
N HIS A 125 -7.86 -11.18 14.72
CA HIS A 125 -9.02 -10.30 14.91
C HIS A 125 -8.61 -8.96 15.52
N GLY A 126 -9.41 -7.90 15.26
CA GLY A 126 -9.27 -6.60 15.89
C GLY A 126 -8.26 -5.65 15.26
N LYS A 127 -7.53 -6.07 14.22
CA LYS A 127 -6.52 -5.24 13.52
C LYS A 127 -7.04 -3.87 13.13
N THR A 128 -8.09 -3.83 12.32
CA THR A 128 -8.70 -2.58 11.79
C THR A 128 -9.13 -1.66 12.92
N THR A 129 -9.79 -2.20 13.94
CA THR A 129 -10.25 -1.41 15.09
C THR A 129 -9.07 -0.80 15.84
N THR A 130 -8.08 -1.59 16.19
CA THR A 130 -6.90 -1.12 16.95
C THR A 130 -6.07 -0.13 16.14
N THR A 131 -5.84 -0.39 14.84
CA THR A 131 -5.16 0.55 13.94
C THR A 131 -5.91 1.88 13.88
N SER A 132 -7.25 1.85 13.78
CA SER A 132 -8.09 3.04 13.81
C SER A 132 -8.00 3.80 15.13
N MET A 133 -8.00 3.10 16.26
CA MET A 133 -7.88 3.72 17.59
C MET A 133 -6.53 4.41 17.76
N ILE A 134 -5.42 3.76 17.39
CA ILE A 134 -4.07 4.34 17.45
C ILE A 134 -3.98 5.56 16.54
N THR A 135 -4.46 5.45 15.29
CA THR A 135 -4.48 6.57 14.35
C THR A 135 -5.26 7.75 14.92
N THR A 136 -6.45 7.50 15.50
CA THR A 136 -7.27 8.52 16.12
C THR A 136 -6.57 9.19 17.30
N ALA A 137 -5.92 8.42 18.17
CA ALA A 137 -5.19 8.96 19.32
C ALA A 137 -4.04 9.86 18.89
N LEU A 138 -3.25 9.45 17.89
CA LEU A 138 -2.15 10.26 17.35
C LEU A 138 -2.65 11.52 16.65
N GLU A 139 -3.76 11.43 15.92
CA GLU A 139 -4.38 12.58 15.26
C GLU A 139 -4.86 13.61 16.28
N LEU A 140 -5.58 13.18 17.32
CA LEU A 140 -6.05 14.06 18.40
C LEU A 140 -4.90 14.64 19.24
N ALA A 141 -3.78 13.95 19.30
CA ALA A 141 -2.55 14.44 19.94
C ALA A 141 -1.76 15.44 19.05
N GLY A 142 -2.27 15.78 17.87
CA GLY A 142 -1.63 16.72 16.93
C GLY A 142 -0.37 16.18 16.25
N ARG A 143 -0.20 14.85 16.20
CA ARG A 143 0.98 14.23 15.59
C ARG A 143 0.87 14.05 14.07
N ASP A 144 -0.31 14.26 13.49
CA ASP A 144 -0.57 14.18 12.05
C ASP A 144 0.03 12.91 11.39
N PRO A 145 -0.35 11.70 11.86
CA PRO A 145 0.23 10.45 11.36
C PRO A 145 -0.19 10.13 9.93
N SER A 146 0.64 9.40 9.20
CA SER A 146 0.17 8.63 8.06
C SER A 146 -0.50 7.35 8.52
N ALA A 147 -1.43 6.82 7.73
CA ALA A 147 -2.18 5.62 8.10
C ALA A 147 -2.49 4.72 6.89
N VAL A 148 -2.39 3.40 7.11
CA VAL A 148 -2.81 2.36 6.17
C VAL A 148 -3.73 1.41 6.92
N ILE A 149 -5.04 1.49 6.67
CA ILE A 149 -6.09 0.81 7.44
C ILE A 149 -6.90 -0.08 6.50
N GLY A 150 -7.22 -1.30 6.93
CA GLY A 150 -8.02 -2.25 6.15
C GLY A 150 -9.51 -1.91 6.04
N GLY A 151 -9.99 -0.92 6.81
CA GLY A 151 -11.36 -0.44 6.83
C GLY A 151 -11.45 1.08 6.75
N LYS A 152 -12.64 1.59 6.48
CA LYS A 152 -12.88 3.03 6.40
C LYS A 152 -12.93 3.65 7.81
N LEU A 153 -12.08 4.64 8.06
CA LEU A 153 -12.08 5.44 9.30
C LEU A 153 -12.68 6.82 8.99
N PRO A 154 -13.84 7.17 9.57
CA PRO A 154 -14.53 8.44 9.32
C PRO A 154 -13.67 9.68 9.60
N LEU A 155 -12.86 9.66 10.67
CA LEU A 155 -11.99 10.76 11.07
C LEU A 155 -11.01 11.21 9.99
N ILE A 156 -10.52 10.27 9.18
CA ILE A 156 -9.59 10.53 8.08
C ILE A 156 -10.26 10.43 6.70
N HIS A 157 -11.60 10.32 6.67
CA HIS A 157 -12.43 10.22 5.47
C HIS A 157 -12.05 9.09 4.50
N GLY A 158 -11.36 8.02 4.97
CA GLY A 158 -10.91 6.96 4.06
C GLY A 158 -10.29 5.75 4.73
N TYR A 159 -9.59 4.98 3.90
CA TYR A 159 -8.84 3.77 4.27
C TYR A 159 -7.39 4.08 4.65
N GLY A 160 -6.99 5.33 4.52
CA GLY A 160 -5.65 5.81 4.82
C GLY A 160 -5.55 7.31 4.74
N LYS A 161 -4.39 7.80 5.11
CA LYS A 161 -4.06 9.22 5.15
C LYS A 161 -2.56 9.40 4.90
N ALA A 162 -2.22 10.44 4.16
CA ALA A 162 -0.85 10.95 4.10
C ALA A 162 -0.72 12.10 5.12
N GLY A 163 -0.18 11.80 6.29
CA GLY A 163 0.15 12.80 7.31
C GLY A 163 1.52 13.43 7.07
N LYS A 164 1.78 14.54 7.75
CA LYS A 164 3.07 15.26 7.70
C LYS A 164 3.98 14.89 8.88
N GLY A 165 3.47 14.12 9.84
CA GLY A 165 4.22 13.69 11.03
C GLY A 165 5.22 12.56 10.74
N ASP A 166 5.98 12.23 11.77
CA ASP A 166 7.00 11.18 11.73
C ASP A 166 6.43 9.77 11.91
N ASP A 167 5.12 9.67 12.18
CA ASP A 167 4.44 8.41 12.49
C ASP A 167 3.73 7.83 11.28
N ILE A 168 3.75 6.50 11.15
CA ILE A 168 2.86 5.75 10.29
C ILE A 168 2.21 4.61 11.07
N VAL A 169 0.89 4.46 10.97
CA VAL A 169 0.13 3.36 11.57
C VAL A 169 -0.34 2.42 10.48
N ILE A 170 0.03 1.15 10.57
CA ILE A 170 -0.19 0.17 9.50
C ILE A 170 -0.95 -1.03 10.04
N GLU A 171 -2.05 -1.37 9.39
CA GLU A 171 -2.68 -2.67 9.56
C GLU A 171 -1.84 -3.75 8.87
N ALA A 172 -1.15 -4.57 9.65
CA ALA A 172 -0.27 -5.62 9.19
C ALA A 172 -1.07 -6.91 8.92
N CYS A 173 -1.56 -7.06 7.70
CA CYS A 173 -2.37 -8.19 7.29
C CYS A 173 -1.52 -9.45 7.08
N GLU A 174 -2.07 -10.60 7.44
CA GLU A 174 -1.51 -11.93 7.16
C GLU A 174 -1.62 -12.33 5.68
N PHE A 175 -2.52 -11.69 4.93
CA PHE A 175 -2.71 -11.98 3.50
C PHE A 175 -1.44 -11.65 2.70
N SER A 176 -1.02 -12.59 1.84
CA SER A 176 0.23 -12.50 1.07
C SER A 176 1.46 -12.24 1.94
N GLU A 177 1.45 -12.68 3.20
CA GLU A 177 2.57 -12.50 4.14
C GLU A 177 3.02 -11.03 4.25
N THR A 178 2.09 -10.08 4.10
CA THR A 178 2.39 -8.63 4.12
C THR A 178 3.13 -8.24 5.39
N PHE A 179 2.75 -8.80 6.55
CA PHE A 179 3.39 -8.49 7.83
C PHE A 179 4.90 -8.84 7.86
N LEU A 180 5.36 -9.82 7.05
CA LEU A 180 6.78 -10.18 6.95
C LEU A 180 7.61 -9.15 6.16
N LYS A 181 6.97 -8.26 5.42
CA LYS A 181 7.65 -7.21 4.65
C LYS A 181 7.85 -5.93 5.47
N LEU A 182 7.19 -5.82 6.63
CA LEU A 182 7.24 -4.65 7.48
C LEU A 182 8.43 -4.71 8.45
N THR A 183 9.00 -3.54 8.75
CA THR A 183 10.05 -3.38 9.77
C THR A 183 9.55 -2.35 10.80
N PRO A 184 8.70 -2.76 11.74
CA PRO A 184 8.06 -1.83 12.67
C PRO A 184 9.04 -1.30 13.72
N TYR A 185 8.86 -0.03 14.08
CA TYR A 185 9.39 0.53 15.33
C TYR A 185 8.64 -0.06 16.54
N LEU A 186 7.31 -0.17 16.44
CA LEU A 186 6.45 -0.78 17.44
C LEU A 186 5.52 -1.81 16.78
N SER A 187 5.54 -3.04 17.30
CA SER A 187 4.63 -4.11 16.88
C SER A 187 3.56 -4.33 17.94
N VAL A 188 2.29 -4.38 17.52
CA VAL A 188 1.16 -4.76 18.33
C VAL A 188 0.62 -6.08 17.80
N VAL A 189 0.71 -7.15 18.58
CA VAL A 189 0.14 -8.47 18.25
C VAL A 189 -1.06 -8.70 19.16
N LEU A 190 -2.28 -8.67 18.59
CA LEU A 190 -3.52 -8.70 19.36
C LEU A 190 -3.89 -10.12 19.83
N ASN A 191 -3.82 -11.05 18.90
CA ASN A 191 -4.15 -12.46 19.13
C ASN A 191 -3.57 -13.32 18.00
N ILE A 192 -3.42 -14.62 18.29
CA ILE A 192 -2.94 -15.62 17.32
C ILE A 192 -3.90 -16.80 17.42
N ASP A 193 -4.92 -16.81 16.57
CA ASP A 193 -5.88 -17.89 16.49
C ASP A 193 -5.72 -18.66 15.19
N LYS A 194 -6.13 -19.94 15.18
CA LYS A 194 -6.15 -20.75 13.97
C LYS A 194 -7.21 -20.20 13.02
N ASP A 195 -6.81 -19.38 12.05
CA ASP A 195 -7.73 -18.77 11.10
C ASP A 195 -8.28 -19.83 10.12
N ARG A 196 -9.61 -19.82 9.91
CA ARG A 196 -10.27 -20.67 8.90
C ARG A 196 -9.84 -20.32 7.46
N LYS A 197 -9.24 -19.16 7.23
CA LYS A 197 -8.77 -18.73 5.91
C LYS A 197 -7.43 -19.36 5.52
N SER A 198 -6.63 -19.81 6.47
CA SER A 198 -5.35 -20.50 6.20
C SER A 198 -5.52 -21.94 5.67
N THR A 199 -6.74 -22.51 5.74
CA THR A 199 -7.06 -23.84 5.23
C THR A 199 -7.34 -23.88 3.71
N ARG A 200 -7.25 -22.77 3.00
CA ARG A 200 -7.44 -22.71 1.54
C ARG A 200 -6.14 -22.60 0.73
N LEU A 201 -5.00 -22.86 1.34
CA LEU A 201 -3.70 -22.96 0.67
C LEU A 201 -3.28 -24.42 0.49
N ASN A 202 -4.18 -25.24 -0.07
CA ASN A 202 -3.82 -26.54 -0.63
C ASN A 202 -4.49 -26.71 -1.98
#